data_72d96981f3749f44b17c8c6fc4b4adf4
#
_entry.id   72d96981f3749f44b17c8c6fc4b4adf4
#
_cell.length_a   1.000
_cell.length_b   1.000
_cell.length_c   1.000
_cell.angle_alpha   90.00
_cell.angle_beta   90.00
_cell.angle_gamma   90.00
#
_symmetry.space_group_name_H-M   'P 1'
#
loop_
_entity.id
_entity.type
_entity.pdbx_description
1 polymer ?
#
loop_
_entity_poly.entity_id
_entity_poly.type
_entity_poly.pdbx_seq_one_letter_code
_entity_poly.pdbx_strand_id
1 'polypeptide(L)'
;MRWLGIDAGGTKTAFATYDETLTQLGRFELPTSHYAQAGFDGMEAVLAEGIARSEAAGLLSEQYGIGIGMCGYGEGTTSTARIEQIVAKVAGAHPYALVNDVESAWAAGLNLADGIVIIAGTGSIAYGVHGERSLRCGGWDYELGDEGSGGWLGKELLRAFTRQCDGRDPAGPLRNLVRQELELADDFDIIAFAQEHMANRSRISALAPLVSKAAAAGDASAQRILERAAAEEAEMVAAIVRGLFDEPDNQAAGSIPVTYVGGTFKAGEAILGPLGAALPRCCRLIAPLHEPELGACLILQKRLGLSL
;
A
#
# COMPACT_ATOMS: atom_id res chain seq x y z
N MET A 1 -4.78 3.10 27.94
CA MET A 1 -3.78 2.10 27.47
C MET A 1 -3.07 2.72 26.29
N ARG A 2 -1.73 2.63 26.20
CA ARG A 2 -0.97 3.03 25.01
C ARG A 2 -0.96 1.93 23.96
N TRP A 3 -0.59 2.28 22.73
CA TRP A 3 -0.67 1.38 21.58
C TRP A 3 0.63 1.39 20.80
N LEU A 4 1.02 0.21 20.32
CA LEU A 4 2.08 0.03 19.33
C LEU A 4 1.44 -0.49 18.04
N GLY A 5 1.45 0.35 17.01
CA GLY A 5 1.00 -0.01 15.66
C GLY A 5 2.19 -0.45 14.81
N ILE A 6 2.02 -1.54 14.08
CA ILE A 6 3.03 -2.11 13.20
C ILE A 6 2.40 -2.32 11.82
N ASP A 7 2.95 -1.63 10.81
CA ASP A 7 2.66 -1.86 9.40
C ASP A 7 3.82 -2.63 8.77
N ALA A 8 3.63 -3.94 8.66
CA ALA A 8 4.64 -4.88 8.17
C ALA A 8 4.48 -5.12 6.68
N GLY A 9 4.89 -4.13 5.89
CA GLY A 9 4.78 -4.13 4.43
C GLY A 9 5.87 -4.89 3.70
N GLY A 10 5.69 -5.05 2.38
CA GLY A 10 6.63 -5.80 1.52
C GLY A 10 8.00 -5.14 1.32
N THR A 11 8.17 -3.84 1.63
CA THR A 11 9.45 -3.11 1.42
C THR A 11 10.09 -2.68 2.74
N LYS A 12 9.30 -2.38 3.74
CA LYS A 12 9.73 -1.91 5.07
C LYS A 12 8.69 -2.33 6.11
N THR A 13 9.08 -2.27 7.38
CA THR A 13 8.18 -2.42 8.53
C THR A 13 8.19 -1.12 9.32
N ALA A 14 7.05 -0.45 9.42
CA ALA A 14 6.88 0.78 10.16
C ALA A 14 6.29 0.50 11.56
N PHE A 15 6.83 1.19 12.56
CA PHE A 15 6.40 1.11 13.96
C PHE A 15 5.98 2.50 14.41
N ALA A 16 4.79 2.62 14.99
CA ALA A 16 4.30 3.87 15.55
C ALA A 16 3.70 3.63 16.94
N THR A 17 4.01 4.51 17.88
CA THR A 17 3.46 4.48 19.23
C THR A 17 2.42 5.57 19.39
N TYR A 18 1.32 5.24 20.08
CA TYR A 18 0.20 6.13 20.30
C TYR A 18 -0.19 6.18 21.78
N ASP A 19 -0.69 7.32 22.23
CA ASP A 19 -1.28 7.47 23.55
C ASP A 19 -2.72 6.93 23.61
N GLU A 20 -3.39 7.16 24.71
CA GLU A 20 -4.76 6.71 24.95
C GLU A 20 -5.79 7.41 24.05
N THR A 21 -5.45 8.57 23.50
CA THR A 21 -6.27 9.36 22.58
C THR A 21 -5.92 9.14 21.13
N LEU A 22 -5.06 8.15 20.85
CA LEU A 22 -4.53 7.80 19.52
C LEU A 22 -3.65 8.91 18.91
N THR A 23 -3.12 9.81 19.73
CA THR A 23 -2.12 10.76 19.29
C THR A 23 -0.77 10.06 19.15
N GLN A 24 -0.14 10.21 17.99
CA GLN A 24 1.16 9.59 17.71
C GLN A 24 2.27 10.22 18.57
N LEU A 25 2.97 9.38 19.33
CA LEU A 25 4.08 9.77 20.21
C LEU A 25 5.45 9.61 19.55
N GLY A 26 5.58 8.64 18.67
CA GLY A 26 6.83 8.36 17.96
C GLY A 26 6.61 7.41 16.80
N ARG A 27 7.56 7.42 15.83
CA ARG A 27 7.54 6.57 14.64
C ARG A 27 8.96 6.31 14.15
N PHE A 28 9.22 5.10 13.70
CA PHE A 28 10.45 4.72 12.99
C PHE A 28 10.18 3.55 12.04
N GLU A 29 11.17 3.25 11.21
CA GLU A 29 11.10 2.18 10.23
C GLU A 29 12.30 1.22 10.39
N LEU A 30 12.07 -0.05 10.13
CA LEU A 30 13.05 -1.12 9.98
C LEU A 30 12.92 -1.74 8.57
N PRO A 31 13.89 -2.57 8.14
CA PRO A 31 13.73 -3.36 6.93
C PRO A 31 12.45 -4.19 6.93
N THR A 32 12.06 -4.69 5.76
CA THR A 32 10.86 -5.52 5.65
C THR A 32 10.94 -6.77 6.52
N SER A 33 9.84 -7.07 7.20
CA SER A 33 9.63 -8.35 7.91
C SER A 33 8.90 -9.39 7.07
N HIS A 34 8.66 -9.13 5.77
CA HIS A 34 7.95 -10.05 4.90
C HIS A 34 8.70 -11.37 4.75
N TYR A 35 8.06 -12.48 5.12
CA TYR A 35 8.72 -13.81 5.23
C TYR A 35 9.35 -14.30 3.92
N ALA A 36 8.77 -13.95 2.76
CA ALA A 36 9.34 -14.35 1.47
C ALA A 36 10.67 -13.66 1.14
N GLN A 37 10.98 -12.54 1.81
CA GLN A 37 12.22 -11.77 1.62
C GLN A 37 13.18 -11.98 2.79
N ALA A 38 12.71 -11.84 4.02
CA ALA A 38 13.52 -11.93 5.24
C ALA A 38 13.62 -13.35 5.80
N GLY A 39 12.80 -14.28 5.34
CA GLY A 39 12.58 -15.56 6.01
C GLY A 39 11.80 -15.39 7.32
N PHE A 40 11.35 -16.50 7.91
CA PHE A 40 10.61 -16.45 9.17
C PHE A 40 11.48 -16.00 10.37
N ASP A 41 12.75 -16.36 10.37
CA ASP A 41 13.70 -15.93 11.42
C ASP A 41 13.97 -14.42 11.31
N GLY A 42 14.11 -13.89 10.09
CA GLY A 42 14.24 -12.45 9.85
C GLY A 42 12.99 -11.68 10.22
N MET A 43 11.79 -12.23 9.94
CA MET A 43 10.52 -11.66 10.42
C MET A 43 10.50 -11.54 11.93
N GLU A 44 10.81 -12.62 12.66
CA GLU A 44 10.86 -12.63 14.12
C GLU A 44 11.85 -11.58 14.64
N ALA A 45 13.06 -11.52 14.07
CA ALA A 45 14.08 -10.58 14.48
C ALA A 45 13.65 -9.11 14.31
N VAL A 46 13.07 -8.76 13.16
CA VAL A 46 12.60 -7.38 12.87
C VAL A 46 11.46 -6.99 13.82
N LEU A 47 10.50 -7.88 14.06
CA LEU A 47 9.40 -7.60 14.97
C LEU A 47 9.88 -7.44 16.41
N ALA A 48 10.75 -8.35 16.89
CA ALA A 48 11.32 -8.29 18.23
C ALA A 48 12.17 -7.02 18.43
N GLU A 49 13.01 -6.66 17.46
CA GLU A 49 13.81 -5.43 17.51
C GLU A 49 12.91 -4.19 17.58
N GLY A 50 11.88 -4.13 16.73
CA GLY A 50 10.96 -2.98 16.70
C GLY A 50 10.18 -2.80 18.00
N ILE A 51 9.70 -3.90 18.60
CA ILE A 51 9.04 -3.88 19.91
C ILE A 51 10.01 -3.40 20.99
N ALA A 52 11.20 -4.02 21.10
CA ALA A 52 12.22 -3.65 22.09
C ALA A 52 12.66 -2.19 21.95
N ARG A 53 12.81 -1.69 20.73
CA ARG A 53 13.15 -0.29 20.47
C ARG A 53 12.02 0.66 20.88
N SER A 54 10.76 0.27 20.67
CA SER A 54 9.60 1.07 21.10
C SER A 54 9.50 1.14 22.62
N GLU A 55 9.78 0.04 23.32
CA GLU A 55 9.84 -0.01 24.80
C GLU A 55 10.98 0.86 25.33
N ALA A 56 12.19 0.71 24.78
CA ALA A 56 13.37 1.46 25.18
C ALA A 56 13.21 2.98 24.98
N ALA A 57 12.37 3.42 24.04
CA ALA A 57 12.05 4.83 23.85
C ALA A 57 11.22 5.44 24.99
N GLY A 58 10.68 4.63 25.93
CA GLY A 58 9.88 5.10 27.06
C GLY A 58 8.50 5.66 26.67
N LEU A 59 8.06 5.42 25.45
CA LEU A 59 6.79 5.90 24.91
C LEU A 59 5.61 4.97 25.18
N LEU A 60 5.87 3.74 25.62
CA LEU A 60 4.87 2.74 25.99
C LEU A 60 4.68 2.68 27.50
N SER A 61 3.51 2.26 27.94
CA SER A 61 3.20 1.94 29.35
C SER A 61 3.65 0.50 29.65
N GLU A 62 3.64 0.09 30.92
CA GLU A 62 3.98 -1.28 31.33
C GLU A 62 3.11 -2.33 30.61
N GLN A 63 1.81 -2.02 30.43
CA GLN A 63 0.94 -2.79 29.55
C GLN A 63 0.47 -1.90 28.40
N TYR A 64 0.57 -2.39 27.18
CA TYR A 64 0.14 -1.72 25.95
C TYR A 64 -0.47 -2.72 24.98
N GLY A 65 -1.27 -2.24 24.04
CA GLY A 65 -1.84 -3.06 22.97
C GLY A 65 -0.93 -3.02 21.74
N ILE A 66 -0.84 -4.14 21.02
CA ILE A 66 -0.06 -4.27 19.78
C ILE A 66 -1.01 -4.54 18.62
N GLY A 67 -1.05 -3.64 17.63
CA GLY A 67 -1.75 -3.86 16.37
C GLY A 67 -0.75 -4.15 15.26
N ILE A 68 -0.92 -5.26 14.53
CA ILE A 68 -0.01 -5.69 13.47
C ILE A 68 -0.79 -5.92 12.18
N GLY A 69 -0.57 -5.06 11.18
CA GLY A 69 -0.95 -5.27 9.80
C GLY A 69 0.20 -5.97 9.05
N MET A 70 0.00 -7.22 8.63
CA MET A 70 1.06 -8.07 8.09
C MET A 70 0.80 -8.44 6.65
N CYS A 71 1.66 -7.99 5.74
CA CYS A 71 1.65 -8.38 4.33
C CYS A 71 1.83 -9.91 4.19
N GLY A 72 0.97 -10.55 3.38
CA GLY A 72 0.99 -11.99 3.16
C GLY A 72 0.32 -12.82 4.26
N TYR A 73 -0.17 -12.23 5.33
CA TYR A 73 -0.95 -12.94 6.35
C TYR A 73 -2.32 -13.36 5.80
N GLY A 74 -2.67 -14.63 5.98
CA GLY A 74 -3.92 -15.21 5.47
C GLY A 74 -3.86 -15.65 4.01
N GLU A 75 -2.73 -15.50 3.31
CA GLU A 75 -2.61 -15.87 1.89
C GLU A 75 -2.15 -17.32 1.66
N GLY A 76 -1.75 -18.03 2.69
CA GLY A 76 -1.36 -19.44 2.61
C GLY A 76 -1.46 -20.13 3.97
N THR A 77 -1.95 -21.36 4.00
CA THR A 77 -2.21 -22.08 5.26
C THR A 77 -0.96 -22.31 6.11
N THR A 78 0.14 -22.71 5.49
CA THR A 78 1.40 -23.00 6.22
C THR A 78 2.09 -21.73 6.70
N SER A 79 2.13 -20.70 5.86
CA SER A 79 2.71 -19.39 6.23
C SER A 79 1.91 -18.71 7.34
N THR A 80 0.58 -18.74 7.25
CA THR A 80 -0.32 -18.16 8.25
C THR A 80 -0.05 -18.73 9.65
N ALA A 81 -0.04 -20.05 9.82
CA ALA A 81 0.21 -20.68 11.11
C ALA A 81 1.60 -20.33 11.68
N ARG A 82 2.61 -20.21 10.81
CA ARG A 82 3.96 -19.83 11.24
C ARG A 82 4.04 -18.35 11.66
N ILE A 83 3.38 -17.47 10.94
CA ILE A 83 3.27 -16.04 11.28
C ILE A 83 2.59 -15.88 12.65
N GLU A 84 1.46 -16.58 12.88
CA GLU A 84 0.74 -16.54 14.17
C GLU A 84 1.62 -16.96 15.34
N GLN A 85 2.41 -18.02 15.18
CA GLN A 85 3.35 -18.47 16.23
C GLN A 85 4.43 -17.42 16.54
N ILE A 86 5.00 -16.79 15.51
CA ILE A 86 6.01 -15.74 15.68
C ILE A 86 5.39 -14.53 16.37
N VAL A 87 4.23 -14.06 15.90
CA VAL A 87 3.57 -12.90 16.49
C VAL A 87 3.18 -13.17 17.94
N ALA A 88 2.60 -14.32 18.27
CA ALA A 88 2.29 -14.67 19.65
C ALA A 88 3.54 -14.67 20.54
N LYS A 89 4.68 -15.16 20.02
CA LYS A 89 5.94 -15.18 20.76
C LYS A 89 6.48 -13.77 21.02
N VAL A 90 6.49 -12.89 20.02
CA VAL A 90 7.05 -11.52 20.16
C VAL A 90 6.10 -10.58 20.93
N ALA A 91 4.79 -10.80 20.86
CA ALA A 91 3.80 -10.04 21.62
C ALA A 91 3.83 -10.40 23.12
N GLY A 92 4.25 -11.62 23.47
CA GLY A 92 4.35 -12.06 24.86
C GLY A 92 3.01 -12.02 25.58
N ALA A 93 2.93 -11.29 26.70
CA ALA A 93 1.70 -11.13 27.50
C ALA A 93 0.85 -9.92 27.10
N HIS A 94 1.27 -9.13 26.11
CA HIS A 94 0.52 -7.97 25.66
C HIS A 94 -0.68 -8.39 24.80
N PRO A 95 -1.85 -7.73 24.96
CA PRO A 95 -2.97 -7.94 24.04
C PRO A 95 -2.58 -7.49 22.63
N TYR A 96 -2.90 -8.29 21.62
CA TYR A 96 -2.57 -7.96 20.24
C TYR A 96 -3.69 -8.29 19.26
N ALA A 97 -3.67 -7.61 18.11
CA ALA A 97 -4.38 -8.00 16.91
C ALA A 97 -3.37 -8.20 15.78
N LEU A 98 -3.50 -9.34 15.10
CA LEU A 98 -2.83 -9.63 13.85
C LEU A 98 -3.90 -9.67 12.75
N VAL A 99 -3.68 -8.90 11.70
CA VAL A 99 -4.56 -8.83 10.52
C VAL A 99 -3.73 -8.72 9.26
N ASN A 100 -4.33 -8.90 8.09
CA ASN A 100 -3.66 -8.59 6.85
C ASN A 100 -3.41 -7.08 6.74
N ASP A 101 -2.34 -6.65 6.07
CA ASP A 101 -1.99 -5.24 5.89
C ASP A 101 -3.09 -4.45 5.17
N VAL A 102 -3.84 -5.08 4.25
CA VAL A 102 -4.98 -4.43 3.57
C VAL A 102 -6.14 -4.15 4.52
N GLU A 103 -6.39 -5.05 5.49
CA GLU A 103 -7.41 -4.85 6.52
C GLU A 103 -7.00 -3.73 7.48
N SER A 104 -5.71 -3.67 7.85
CA SER A 104 -5.15 -2.57 8.64
C SER A 104 -5.30 -1.23 7.91
N ALA A 105 -4.95 -1.18 6.63
CA ALA A 105 -5.07 0.03 5.83
C ALA A 105 -6.53 0.52 5.71
N TRP A 106 -7.49 -0.40 5.51
CA TRP A 106 -8.92 -0.07 5.54
C TRP A 106 -9.33 0.51 6.90
N ALA A 107 -8.97 -0.18 7.99
CA ALA A 107 -9.32 0.24 9.33
C ALA A 107 -8.78 1.63 9.67
N ALA A 108 -7.53 1.91 9.31
CA ALA A 108 -6.91 3.22 9.48
C ALA A 108 -7.56 4.30 8.61
N GLY A 109 -7.70 4.00 7.33
CA GLY A 109 -8.17 4.98 6.34
C GLY A 109 -9.63 5.40 6.52
N LEU A 110 -10.49 4.50 7.02
CA LEU A 110 -11.93 4.70 7.18
C LEU A 110 -12.41 4.64 8.66
N ASN A 111 -11.50 4.54 9.61
CA ASN A 111 -11.82 4.41 11.03
C ASN A 111 -12.85 3.29 11.30
N LEU A 112 -12.63 2.11 10.69
CA LEU A 112 -13.50 0.92 10.74
C LEU A 112 -14.90 1.10 10.13
N ALA A 113 -15.18 2.18 9.42
CA ALA A 113 -16.45 2.38 8.72
C ALA A 113 -16.51 1.58 7.42
N ASP A 114 -17.74 1.26 6.97
CA ASP A 114 -17.99 0.66 5.68
C ASP A 114 -17.39 1.50 4.55
N GLY A 115 -16.78 0.85 3.57
CA GLY A 115 -16.14 1.51 2.43
C GLY A 115 -15.00 0.71 1.84
N ILE A 116 -14.19 1.35 1.02
CA ILE A 116 -13.14 0.70 0.22
C ILE A 116 -11.81 1.43 0.43
N VAL A 117 -10.71 0.67 0.56
CA VAL A 117 -9.36 1.19 0.49
C VAL A 117 -8.67 0.69 -0.77
N ILE A 118 -7.93 1.58 -1.45
CA ILE A 118 -7.00 1.24 -2.52
C ILE A 118 -5.59 1.36 -1.97
N ILE A 119 -4.80 0.33 -2.12
CA ILE A 119 -3.39 0.34 -1.79
C ILE A 119 -2.61 0.29 -3.09
N ALA A 120 -1.78 1.31 -3.36
CA ALA A 120 -0.88 1.36 -4.51
C ALA A 120 0.53 1.81 -4.05
N GLY A 121 1.28 0.84 -3.61
CA GLY A 121 2.70 0.92 -3.23
C GLY A 121 3.59 0.26 -4.27
N THR A 122 4.45 -0.67 -3.85
CA THR A 122 5.23 -1.52 -4.75
C THR A 122 4.32 -2.43 -5.59
N GLY A 123 3.23 -2.94 -4.99
CA GLY A 123 2.10 -3.59 -5.65
C GLY A 123 0.81 -2.82 -5.43
N SER A 124 -0.32 -3.35 -5.93
CA SER A 124 -1.63 -2.74 -5.79
C SER A 124 -2.72 -3.75 -5.46
N ILE A 125 -3.68 -3.31 -4.65
CA ILE A 125 -4.85 -4.09 -4.26
C ILE A 125 -5.95 -3.13 -3.80
N ALA A 126 -7.20 -3.49 -4.00
CA ALA A 126 -8.34 -2.85 -3.35
C ALA A 126 -9.01 -3.81 -2.37
N TYR A 127 -9.50 -3.27 -1.25
CA TYR A 127 -10.20 -4.02 -0.23
C TYR A 127 -11.41 -3.23 0.26
N GLY A 128 -12.56 -3.87 0.29
CA GLY A 128 -13.82 -3.28 0.75
C GLY A 128 -14.42 -4.04 1.91
N VAL A 129 -15.08 -3.29 2.79
CA VAL A 129 -15.86 -3.84 3.92
C VAL A 129 -17.24 -3.23 3.91
N HIS A 130 -18.27 -4.07 4.13
CA HIS A 130 -19.66 -3.68 4.30
C HIS A 130 -20.32 -4.58 5.33
N GLY A 131 -20.58 -4.03 6.53
CA GLY A 131 -21.02 -4.79 7.69
C GLY A 131 -19.99 -5.85 8.08
N GLU A 132 -20.41 -7.13 8.06
CA GLU A 132 -19.54 -8.27 8.36
C GLU A 132 -18.88 -8.90 7.11
N ARG A 133 -19.22 -8.39 5.91
CA ARG A 133 -18.68 -8.90 4.65
C ARG A 133 -17.48 -8.09 4.21
N SER A 134 -16.52 -8.76 3.61
CA SER A 134 -15.38 -8.10 2.97
C SER A 134 -15.06 -8.74 1.62
N LEU A 135 -14.42 -7.96 0.75
CA LEU A 135 -14.00 -8.41 -0.57
C LEU A 135 -12.68 -7.75 -0.96
N ARG A 136 -11.77 -8.53 -1.52
CA ARG A 136 -10.54 -8.01 -2.14
C ARG A 136 -10.65 -8.07 -3.66
N CYS A 137 -10.00 -7.15 -4.34
CA CYS A 137 -9.81 -7.16 -5.79
C CYS A 137 -8.38 -6.74 -6.13
N GLY A 138 -7.75 -7.39 -7.09
CA GLY A 138 -6.35 -7.19 -7.42
C GLY A 138 -5.39 -7.89 -6.46
N GLY A 139 -4.13 -7.44 -6.44
CA GLY A 139 -3.09 -8.05 -5.60
C GLY A 139 -2.68 -9.46 -6.04
N TRP A 140 -2.61 -9.68 -7.37
CA TRP A 140 -2.19 -10.95 -7.98
C TRP A 140 -0.69 -11.02 -8.24
N ASP A 141 0.07 -10.15 -7.59
CA ASP A 141 1.52 -10.01 -7.67
C ASP A 141 2.00 -9.36 -8.98
N TYR A 142 3.27 -8.98 -8.96
CA TYR A 142 3.98 -8.21 -9.99
C TYR A 142 3.96 -8.79 -11.40
N GLU A 143 3.91 -10.14 -11.52
CA GLU A 143 3.92 -10.81 -12.82
C GLU A 143 2.53 -10.87 -13.46
N LEU A 144 1.47 -10.99 -12.67
CA LEU A 144 0.12 -11.27 -13.15
C LEU A 144 -0.85 -10.10 -12.98
N GLY A 145 -0.52 -9.13 -12.12
CA GLY A 145 -1.40 -8.04 -11.73
C GLY A 145 -0.64 -6.83 -11.26
N ASP A 146 -1.03 -6.30 -10.11
CA ASP A 146 -0.49 -5.08 -9.50
C ASP A 146 -0.66 -3.84 -10.39
N GLU A 147 -1.72 -3.79 -11.19
CA GLU A 147 -2.05 -2.66 -12.07
C GLU A 147 -2.19 -1.38 -11.25
N GLY A 148 -1.64 -0.27 -11.74
CA GLY A 148 -1.61 1.02 -11.04
C GLY A 148 -0.52 1.15 -9.98
N SER A 149 0.17 0.06 -9.59
CA SER A 149 1.25 0.08 -8.61
C SER A 149 2.52 0.78 -9.10
N GLY A 150 3.45 1.03 -8.18
CA GLY A 150 4.80 1.50 -8.51
C GLY A 150 5.55 0.55 -9.45
N GLY A 151 5.39 -0.77 -9.27
CA GLY A 151 5.96 -1.77 -10.16
C GLY A 151 5.41 -1.67 -11.58
N TRP A 152 4.09 -1.53 -11.69
CA TRP A 152 3.41 -1.33 -12.97
C TRP A 152 3.82 0.00 -13.61
N LEU A 153 3.82 1.11 -12.84
CA LEU A 153 4.27 2.42 -13.31
C LEU A 153 5.69 2.40 -13.84
N GLY A 154 6.61 1.69 -13.16
CA GLY A 154 7.99 1.53 -13.60
C GLY A 154 8.10 0.77 -14.93
N LYS A 155 7.32 -0.31 -15.12
CA LYS A 155 7.25 -1.03 -16.40
C LYS A 155 6.73 -0.12 -17.53
N GLU A 156 5.66 0.63 -17.29
CA GLU A 156 5.07 1.54 -18.27
C GLU A 156 5.99 2.72 -18.59
N LEU A 157 6.74 3.24 -17.61
CA LEU A 157 7.79 4.24 -17.83
C LEU A 157 8.83 3.76 -18.81
N LEU A 158 9.37 2.55 -18.61
CA LEU A 158 10.39 1.97 -19.50
C LEU A 158 9.84 1.72 -20.91
N ARG A 159 8.58 1.28 -21.02
CA ARG A 159 7.90 1.14 -22.32
C ARG A 159 7.71 2.49 -23.02
N ALA A 160 7.29 3.53 -22.28
CA ALA A 160 7.14 4.88 -22.82
C ALA A 160 8.51 5.47 -23.27
N PHE A 161 9.57 5.22 -22.50
CA PHE A 161 10.93 5.60 -22.88
C PHE A 161 11.31 5.05 -24.25
N THR A 162 11.16 3.74 -24.48
CA THR A 162 11.51 3.13 -25.77
C THR A 162 10.68 3.71 -26.92
N ARG A 163 9.39 4.00 -26.69
CA ARG A 163 8.48 4.59 -27.68
C ARG A 163 8.88 6.03 -28.04
N GLN A 164 9.40 6.80 -27.07
CA GLN A 164 9.96 8.14 -27.35
C GLN A 164 11.31 8.07 -28.05
N CYS A 165 12.12 7.03 -27.83
CA CYS A 165 13.39 6.85 -28.49
C CYS A 165 13.25 6.53 -29.99
N ASP A 166 12.27 5.68 -30.34
CA ASP A 166 12.04 5.23 -31.72
C ASP A 166 10.99 6.08 -32.50
N GLY A 167 10.44 7.12 -31.88
CA GLY A 167 9.53 8.08 -32.50
C GLY A 167 8.07 7.62 -32.61
N ARG A 168 7.67 6.51 -31.97
CA ARG A 168 6.26 6.11 -31.86
C ARG A 168 5.45 7.07 -31.00
N ASP A 169 6.09 7.70 -30.01
CA ASP A 169 5.56 8.79 -29.22
C ASP A 169 6.48 10.03 -29.37
N PRO A 170 5.94 11.26 -29.28
CA PRO A 170 6.76 12.46 -29.26
C PRO A 170 7.80 12.43 -28.15
N ALA A 171 9.03 12.81 -28.44
CA ALA A 171 10.07 12.95 -27.44
C ALA A 171 9.66 14.02 -26.39
N GLY A 172 9.82 13.68 -25.12
CA GLY A 172 9.43 14.53 -24.00
C GLY A 172 10.39 14.46 -22.82
N PRO A 173 10.07 15.14 -21.72
CA PRO A 173 10.85 15.13 -20.48
C PRO A 173 11.14 13.73 -19.93
N LEU A 174 10.23 12.77 -20.12
CA LEU A 174 10.35 11.39 -19.64
C LEU A 174 11.66 10.74 -20.15
N ARG A 175 11.97 10.87 -21.45
CA ARG A 175 13.18 10.27 -22.02
C ARG A 175 14.45 10.75 -21.33
N ASN A 176 14.57 12.06 -21.10
CA ASN A 176 15.73 12.64 -20.45
C ASN A 176 15.85 12.23 -18.97
N LEU A 177 14.73 12.17 -18.25
CA LEU A 177 14.69 11.72 -16.84
C LEU A 177 15.13 10.26 -16.70
N VAL A 178 14.68 9.38 -17.59
CA VAL A 178 15.10 7.97 -17.58
C VAL A 178 16.59 7.83 -17.91
N ARG A 179 17.09 8.54 -18.94
CA ARG A 179 18.52 8.55 -19.26
C ARG A 179 19.38 8.95 -18.08
N GLN A 180 18.98 10.02 -17.40
CA GLN A 180 19.72 10.56 -16.25
C GLN A 180 19.68 9.59 -15.05
N GLU A 181 18.52 9.06 -14.71
CA GLU A 181 18.34 8.17 -13.55
C GLU A 181 19.08 6.84 -13.73
N LEU A 182 19.11 6.32 -14.96
CA LEU A 182 19.74 5.04 -15.26
C LEU A 182 21.16 5.19 -15.84
N GLU A 183 21.67 6.44 -15.91
CA GLU A 183 23.01 6.76 -16.42
C GLU A 183 23.29 6.16 -17.81
N LEU A 184 22.27 6.14 -18.70
CA LEU A 184 22.40 5.54 -20.03
C LEU A 184 23.29 6.40 -20.93
N ALA A 185 24.36 5.82 -21.44
CA ALA A 185 25.23 6.44 -22.44
C ALA A 185 24.55 6.46 -23.82
N ASP A 186 23.82 5.40 -24.16
CA ASP A 186 22.99 5.26 -25.36
C ASP A 186 21.58 4.78 -24.98
N ASP A 187 20.58 5.09 -25.82
CA ASP A 187 19.18 4.64 -25.53
C ASP A 187 19.04 3.12 -25.55
N PHE A 188 19.88 2.40 -26.31
CA PHE A 188 19.86 0.94 -26.36
C PHE A 188 20.38 0.27 -25.07
N ASP A 189 21.11 0.99 -24.20
CA ASP A 189 21.56 0.47 -22.90
C ASP A 189 20.38 0.07 -22.01
N ILE A 190 19.18 0.59 -22.29
CA ILE A 190 17.94 0.19 -21.62
C ILE A 190 17.65 -1.32 -21.76
N ILE A 191 18.12 -1.96 -22.80
CA ILE A 191 17.94 -3.40 -23.02
C ILE A 191 18.71 -4.19 -21.96
N ALA A 192 19.96 -3.82 -21.71
CA ALA A 192 20.78 -4.46 -20.68
C ALA A 192 20.19 -4.22 -19.28
N PHE A 193 19.76 -2.99 -18.99
CA PHE A 193 19.05 -2.67 -17.75
C PHE A 193 17.80 -3.55 -17.57
N ALA A 194 16.98 -3.69 -18.59
CA ALA A 194 15.77 -4.49 -18.53
C ALA A 194 16.07 -5.98 -18.29
N GLN A 195 17.06 -6.54 -19.01
CA GLN A 195 17.46 -7.94 -18.84
C GLN A 195 17.93 -8.25 -17.42
N GLU A 196 18.61 -7.30 -16.77
CA GLU A 196 19.13 -7.48 -15.42
C GLU A 196 18.07 -7.25 -14.34
N HIS A 197 17.16 -6.28 -14.54
CA HIS A 197 16.36 -5.73 -13.45
C HIS A 197 14.85 -5.93 -13.58
N MET A 198 14.30 -6.33 -14.74
CA MET A 198 12.84 -6.42 -14.92
C MET A 198 12.16 -7.38 -13.93
N ALA A 199 12.82 -8.45 -13.50
CA ALA A 199 12.32 -9.36 -12.48
C ALA A 199 12.44 -8.81 -11.04
N ASN A 200 13.19 -7.72 -10.83
CA ASN A 200 13.35 -7.10 -9.53
C ASN A 200 12.26 -6.05 -9.28
N ARG A 201 11.14 -6.48 -8.73
CA ARG A 201 9.97 -5.65 -8.41
C ARG A 201 10.34 -4.33 -7.70
N SER A 202 11.19 -4.39 -6.69
CA SER A 202 11.58 -3.21 -5.92
C SER A 202 12.40 -2.22 -6.74
N ARG A 203 13.33 -2.71 -7.58
CA ARG A 203 14.14 -1.87 -8.48
C ARG A 203 13.28 -1.16 -9.52
N ILE A 204 12.31 -1.86 -10.10
CA ILE A 204 11.40 -1.27 -11.09
C ILE A 204 10.42 -0.30 -10.42
N SER A 205 9.87 -0.64 -9.27
CA SER A 205 8.97 0.25 -8.51
C SER A 205 9.66 1.56 -8.09
N ALA A 206 10.97 1.53 -7.83
CA ALA A 206 11.75 2.72 -7.50
C ALA A 206 11.77 3.77 -8.64
N LEU A 207 11.44 3.38 -9.88
CA LEU A 207 11.34 4.28 -11.02
C LEU A 207 10.01 5.04 -11.10
N ALA A 208 8.97 4.60 -10.37
CA ALA A 208 7.64 5.21 -10.43
C ALA A 208 7.62 6.73 -10.19
N PRO A 209 8.43 7.32 -9.29
CA PRO A 209 8.48 8.77 -9.11
C PRO A 209 8.87 9.55 -10.38
N LEU A 210 9.58 8.92 -11.34
CA LEU A 210 9.93 9.57 -12.59
C LEU A 210 8.70 9.81 -13.46
N VAL A 211 7.68 8.97 -13.40
CA VAL A 211 6.40 9.18 -14.09
C VAL A 211 5.77 10.49 -13.60
N SER A 212 5.67 10.68 -12.28
CA SER A 212 5.10 11.89 -11.70
C SER A 212 5.92 13.14 -12.04
N LYS A 213 7.25 13.04 -12.01
CA LYS A 213 8.16 14.14 -12.41
C LYS A 213 8.00 14.50 -13.89
N ALA A 214 7.92 13.50 -14.76
CA ALA A 214 7.72 13.72 -16.20
C ALA A 214 6.34 14.34 -16.48
N ALA A 215 5.29 13.82 -15.84
CA ALA A 215 3.93 14.35 -15.99
C ALA A 215 3.85 15.82 -15.56
N ALA A 216 4.46 16.17 -14.42
CA ALA A 216 4.55 17.55 -13.94
C ALA A 216 5.36 18.47 -14.89
N ALA A 217 6.31 17.91 -15.64
CA ALA A 217 7.06 18.62 -16.68
C ALA A 217 6.31 18.68 -18.03
N GLY A 218 5.05 18.20 -18.09
CA GLY A 218 4.21 18.26 -19.30
C GLY A 218 4.40 17.11 -20.28
N ASP A 219 5.01 15.99 -19.86
CA ASP A 219 5.15 14.81 -20.72
C ASP A 219 3.80 14.09 -20.89
N ALA A 220 3.29 14.08 -22.12
CA ALA A 220 2.00 13.49 -22.43
C ALA A 220 1.98 11.96 -22.25
N SER A 221 3.11 11.25 -22.43
CA SER A 221 3.18 9.81 -22.18
C SER A 221 3.09 9.51 -20.69
N ALA A 222 3.77 10.30 -19.85
CA ALA A 222 3.70 10.17 -18.40
C ALA A 222 2.30 10.50 -17.86
N GLN A 223 1.62 11.52 -18.38
CA GLN A 223 0.23 11.84 -18.03
C GLN A 223 -0.70 10.66 -18.34
N ARG A 224 -0.62 10.10 -19.56
CA ARG A 224 -1.41 8.91 -19.93
C ARG A 224 -1.13 7.69 -19.04
N ILE A 225 0.11 7.51 -18.57
CA ILE A 225 0.43 6.42 -17.64
C ILE A 225 -0.32 6.61 -16.32
N LEU A 226 -0.34 7.81 -15.75
CA LEU A 226 -1.08 8.08 -14.51
C LEU A 226 -2.60 7.96 -14.69
N GLU A 227 -3.14 8.44 -15.82
CA GLU A 227 -4.57 8.26 -16.16
C GLU A 227 -4.95 6.79 -16.26
N ARG A 228 -4.11 5.96 -16.89
CA ARG A 228 -4.33 4.51 -16.96
C ARG A 228 -4.22 3.84 -15.60
N ALA A 229 -3.24 4.21 -14.78
CA ALA A 229 -3.11 3.70 -13.42
C ALA A 229 -4.39 3.98 -12.60
N ALA A 230 -4.89 5.20 -12.67
CA ALA A 230 -6.14 5.59 -12.02
C ALA A 230 -7.37 4.80 -12.53
N ALA A 231 -7.42 4.50 -13.84
CA ALA A 231 -8.49 3.71 -14.41
C ALA A 231 -8.46 2.25 -13.91
N GLU A 232 -7.29 1.62 -13.86
CA GLU A 232 -7.10 0.27 -13.31
C GLU A 232 -7.52 0.20 -11.83
N GLU A 233 -7.10 1.19 -11.03
CA GLU A 233 -7.49 1.30 -9.63
C GLU A 233 -9.03 1.48 -9.47
N ALA A 234 -9.65 2.32 -10.30
CA ALA A 234 -11.09 2.50 -10.31
C ALA A 234 -11.85 1.23 -10.74
N GLU A 235 -11.28 0.41 -11.62
CA GLU A 235 -11.86 -0.86 -12.05
C GLU A 235 -11.89 -1.87 -10.89
N MET A 236 -10.83 -1.93 -10.07
CA MET A 236 -10.82 -2.73 -8.84
C MET A 236 -11.93 -2.30 -7.88
N VAL A 237 -12.11 -0.98 -7.68
CA VAL A 237 -13.19 -0.43 -6.86
C VAL A 237 -14.56 -0.81 -7.43
N ALA A 238 -14.76 -0.68 -8.74
CA ALA A 238 -16.01 -1.05 -9.40
C ALA A 238 -16.35 -2.55 -9.23
N ALA A 239 -15.35 -3.41 -9.23
CA ALA A 239 -15.54 -4.84 -8.95
C ALA A 239 -16.00 -5.09 -7.51
N ILE A 240 -15.41 -4.41 -6.53
CA ILE A 240 -15.82 -4.48 -5.12
C ILE A 240 -17.24 -3.94 -4.94
N VAL A 241 -17.58 -2.80 -5.55
CA VAL A 241 -18.95 -2.23 -5.50
C VAL A 241 -19.97 -3.25 -5.97
N ARG A 242 -19.74 -3.91 -7.12
CA ARG A 242 -20.65 -4.93 -7.67
C ARG A 242 -20.80 -6.16 -6.75
N GLY A 243 -19.74 -6.55 -6.05
CA GLY A 243 -19.72 -7.78 -5.24
C GLY A 243 -20.13 -7.58 -3.78
N LEU A 244 -20.05 -6.36 -3.27
CA LEU A 244 -20.20 -6.09 -1.84
C LEU A 244 -21.28 -5.05 -1.51
N PHE A 245 -21.52 -4.07 -2.40
CA PHE A 245 -22.43 -2.93 -2.20
C PHE A 245 -23.58 -2.94 -3.20
N ASP A 246 -24.18 -4.09 -3.45
CA ASP A 246 -25.22 -4.32 -4.45
C ASP A 246 -26.62 -3.88 -4.02
N GLU A 247 -26.82 -3.47 -2.75
CA GLU A 247 -28.09 -3.01 -2.23
C GLU A 247 -28.48 -1.61 -2.73
N PRO A 248 -29.80 -1.29 -2.89
CA PRO A 248 -30.25 -0.01 -3.43
C PRO A 248 -29.75 1.23 -2.69
N ASP A 249 -29.62 1.15 -1.37
CA ASP A 249 -29.19 2.27 -0.53
C ASP A 249 -27.71 2.64 -0.79
N ASN A 250 -26.92 1.68 -1.25
CA ASN A 250 -25.51 1.87 -1.59
C ASN A 250 -25.31 2.46 -3.01
N GLN A 251 -26.39 2.64 -3.79
CA GLN A 251 -26.32 3.20 -5.15
C GLN A 251 -26.49 4.74 -5.20
N ALA A 252 -26.72 5.39 -4.05
CA ALA A 252 -26.76 6.84 -3.98
C ALA A 252 -25.39 7.46 -4.33
N ALA A 253 -25.42 8.61 -5.01
CA ALA A 253 -24.17 9.28 -5.41
C ALA A 253 -23.30 9.61 -4.19
N GLY A 254 -22.04 9.12 -4.20
CA GLY A 254 -21.07 9.37 -3.14
C GLY A 254 -21.36 8.69 -1.81
N SER A 255 -22.24 7.68 -1.77
CA SER A 255 -22.59 6.93 -0.55
C SER A 255 -21.45 6.08 -0.02
N ILE A 256 -20.58 5.55 -0.91
CA ILE A 256 -19.49 4.65 -0.57
C ILE A 256 -18.18 5.44 -0.47
N PRO A 257 -17.58 5.60 0.72
CA PRO A 257 -16.27 6.22 0.84
C PRO A 257 -15.18 5.30 0.28
N VAL A 258 -14.28 5.88 -0.51
CA VAL A 258 -13.09 5.22 -1.05
C VAL A 258 -11.88 6.01 -0.57
N THR A 259 -10.96 5.34 0.12
CA THR A 259 -9.70 5.93 0.56
C THR A 259 -8.51 5.26 -0.13
N TYR A 260 -7.32 5.81 0.06
CA TYR A 260 -6.13 5.38 -0.66
C TYR A 260 -4.88 5.41 0.22
N VAL A 261 -3.97 4.47 0.00
CA VAL A 261 -2.69 4.36 0.70
C VAL A 261 -1.59 3.94 -0.28
N GLY A 262 -0.42 4.49 -0.15
CA GLY A 262 0.76 4.04 -0.87
C GLY A 262 1.50 5.13 -1.64
N GLY A 263 2.68 4.74 -2.14
CA GLY A 263 3.63 5.67 -2.76
C GLY A 263 3.16 6.29 -4.07
N THR A 264 2.32 5.58 -4.81
CA THR A 264 1.78 6.03 -6.10
C THR A 264 0.95 7.30 -5.95
N PHE A 265 0.17 7.41 -4.87
CA PHE A 265 -0.68 8.58 -4.60
C PHE A 265 0.10 9.85 -4.22
N LYS A 266 1.41 9.76 -4.00
CA LYS A 266 2.30 10.93 -3.85
C LYS A 266 2.39 11.77 -5.13
N ALA A 267 1.91 11.25 -6.27
CA ALA A 267 1.71 12.02 -7.49
C ALA A 267 0.63 13.12 -7.34
N GLY A 268 -0.14 13.12 -6.24
CA GLY A 268 -1.15 14.13 -5.93
C GLY A 268 -2.25 14.20 -6.97
N GLU A 269 -2.68 15.40 -7.35
CA GLU A 269 -3.76 15.62 -8.32
C GLU A 269 -3.53 14.93 -9.68
N ALA A 270 -2.29 14.66 -10.05
CA ALA A 270 -1.99 14.00 -11.31
C ALA A 270 -2.53 12.56 -11.39
N ILE A 271 -2.76 11.90 -10.25
CA ILE A 271 -3.41 10.59 -10.17
C ILE A 271 -4.77 10.67 -9.45
N LEU A 272 -4.89 11.45 -8.37
CA LEU A 272 -6.12 11.53 -7.58
C LEU A 272 -7.28 12.16 -8.36
N GLY A 273 -7.01 13.16 -9.22
CA GLY A 273 -8.00 13.76 -10.10
C GLY A 273 -8.59 12.74 -11.09
N PRO A 274 -7.77 12.09 -11.94
CA PRO A 274 -8.22 11.00 -12.81
C PRO A 274 -8.91 9.85 -12.06
N LEU A 275 -8.38 9.43 -10.89
CA LEU A 275 -9.00 8.39 -10.08
C LEU A 275 -10.41 8.79 -9.62
N GLY A 276 -10.56 9.98 -9.04
CA GLY A 276 -11.85 10.48 -8.59
C GLY A 276 -12.88 10.58 -9.73
N ALA A 277 -12.42 10.94 -10.94
CA ALA A 277 -13.26 11.02 -12.13
C ALA A 277 -13.66 9.62 -12.68
N ALA A 278 -12.82 8.61 -12.50
CA ALA A 278 -13.04 7.24 -12.98
C ALA A 278 -13.86 6.37 -12.02
N LEU A 279 -13.95 6.75 -10.73
CA LEU A 279 -14.72 6.00 -9.74
C LEU A 279 -16.20 5.87 -10.12
N PRO A 280 -16.87 4.75 -9.76
CA PRO A 280 -18.33 4.62 -9.87
C PRO A 280 -19.05 5.80 -9.19
N ARG A 281 -20.16 6.23 -9.74
CA ARG A 281 -20.93 7.40 -9.26
C ARG A 281 -21.32 7.30 -7.77
N CYS A 282 -21.56 6.09 -7.27
CA CYS A 282 -21.86 5.85 -5.86
C CYS A 282 -20.65 6.01 -4.92
N CYS A 283 -19.45 6.09 -5.48
CA CYS A 283 -18.22 6.24 -4.71
C CYS A 283 -17.81 7.70 -4.54
N ARG A 284 -17.10 7.98 -3.44
CA ARG A 284 -16.49 9.27 -3.14
C ARG A 284 -15.07 9.07 -2.63
N LEU A 285 -14.09 9.62 -3.36
CA LEU A 285 -12.69 9.59 -2.93
C LEU A 285 -12.49 10.52 -1.72
N ILE A 286 -11.87 10.00 -0.67
CA ILE A 286 -11.54 10.75 0.55
C ILE A 286 -10.10 10.48 0.97
N ALA A 287 -9.46 11.47 1.58
CA ALA A 287 -8.15 11.26 2.19
C ALA A 287 -8.24 10.24 3.35
N PRO A 288 -7.19 9.44 3.59
CA PRO A 288 -7.16 8.54 4.74
C PRO A 288 -7.23 9.34 6.05
N LEU A 289 -7.97 8.80 7.02
CA LEU A 289 -8.14 9.44 8.33
C LEU A 289 -6.90 9.27 9.21
N HIS A 290 -6.24 8.12 9.10
CA HIS A 290 -5.06 7.77 9.89
C HIS A 290 -4.02 7.05 9.02
N GLU A 291 -2.79 7.01 9.52
CA GLU A 291 -1.71 6.24 8.91
C GLU A 291 -1.94 4.73 9.11
N PRO A 292 -1.46 3.85 8.19
CA PRO A 292 -1.71 2.41 8.21
C PRO A 292 -1.34 1.71 9.51
N GLU A 293 -0.29 2.17 10.19
CA GLU A 293 0.19 1.61 11.47
C GLU A 293 -0.88 1.63 12.55
N LEU A 294 -1.84 2.57 12.51
CA LEU A 294 -2.90 2.65 13.52
C LEU A 294 -4.00 1.62 13.30
N GLY A 295 -4.21 1.15 12.07
CA GLY A 295 -5.40 0.39 11.71
C GLY A 295 -5.59 -0.89 12.53
N ALA A 296 -4.56 -1.70 12.67
CA ALA A 296 -4.62 -2.91 13.48
C ALA A 296 -4.83 -2.62 14.98
N CYS A 297 -4.40 -1.45 15.47
CA CYS A 297 -4.71 -0.99 16.83
C CYS A 297 -6.20 -0.65 17.01
N LEU A 298 -6.84 -0.02 16.01
CA LEU A 298 -8.27 0.23 16.01
C LEU A 298 -9.07 -1.08 16.04
N ILE A 299 -8.64 -2.07 15.27
CA ILE A 299 -9.23 -3.41 15.29
C ILE A 299 -9.09 -4.06 16.67
N LEU A 300 -7.91 -3.94 17.29
CA LEU A 300 -7.68 -4.45 18.64
C LEU A 300 -8.58 -3.74 19.67
N GLN A 301 -8.70 -2.41 19.61
CA GLN A 301 -9.60 -1.66 20.51
C GLN A 301 -11.05 -2.16 20.39
N LYS A 302 -11.55 -2.32 19.16
CA LYS A 302 -12.89 -2.86 18.92
C LYS A 302 -13.07 -4.27 19.52
N ARG A 303 -12.07 -5.16 19.36
CA ARG A 303 -12.08 -6.52 19.92
C ARG A 303 -12.08 -6.52 21.46
N LEU A 304 -11.46 -5.54 22.08
CA LEU A 304 -11.43 -5.36 23.53
C LEU A 304 -12.67 -4.63 24.09
N GLY A 305 -13.61 -4.22 23.24
CA GLY A 305 -14.81 -3.47 23.63
C GLY A 305 -14.52 -2.06 24.13
N LEU A 306 -13.39 -1.47 23.72
CA LEU A 306 -13.03 -0.10 24.04
C LEU A 306 -13.71 0.86 23.05
N SER A 307 -14.15 2.03 23.53
CA SER A 307 -14.66 3.09 22.65
C SER A 307 -13.54 3.64 21.76
N LEU A 308 -13.86 3.81 20.49
CA LEU A 308 -13.00 4.42 19.45
C LEU A 308 -13.04 5.94 19.55
#